data_7d632314b01a1e3ac7331e15fdc71637
#
_entry.id   7d632314b01a1e3ac7331e15fdc71637
#
_cell.length_a   1.000
_cell.length_b   1.000
_cell.length_c   1.000
_cell.angle_alpha   90.00
_cell.angle_beta   90.00
_cell.angle_gamma   90.00
#
_symmetry.space_group_name_H-M   'P 1'
#
loop_
_entity.id
_entity.type
_entity.pdbx_description
1 polymer ?
#
loop_
_entity_poly.entity_id
_entity_poly.type
_entity_poly.pdbx_seq_one_letter_code
_entity_poly.pdbx_strand_id
1 'polypeptide(L)'
;MAGKWHLGHHAPFLPPRHGFDESFGIPYSNDMWPHHPEAKPGTYPPLPLIEDGRITDAEVTPAEQEQLTTRLTERAVRFIERHKERPFFFYLAHPQPHVPLFVSEKFKGKSGRGLYADVMMELDWSVGQVLGALERHGLTRDTLVIFTSDNGPWLSYGDHAGSARPHREGKGTAWEGGTRVACLMRWPGRLPAGATSDQYVMTIDLLPTLAGLIGAPAPTRKIDGRDVWPILAGQPGATTPHEGYGNWYAQNELQAVVSGNGEWKLVLPHRYRTLGGRPGGTGGIPAKYETVTLEKPALYRLSTDRAETTDVAAQHPEVVARLQAFAEKCRAELGDSLTKRQGSGVREPGRIEGAPTKKKAKSG
;
A
#
# COMPACT_ATOMS: atom_id res chain seq x y z
N MET A 1 11.03 3.85 12.91
CA MET A 1 10.08 4.26 11.85
C MET A 1 9.42 5.60 12.17
N ALA A 2 8.89 6.30 11.17
CA ALA A 2 8.03 7.46 11.42
C ALA A 2 6.82 7.42 10.47
N GLY A 3 5.60 7.72 11.00
CA GLY A 3 4.38 7.78 10.21
C GLY A 3 3.23 6.92 10.69
N LYS A 4 2.33 6.58 9.78
CA LYS A 4 1.16 5.74 10.03
C LYS A 4 1.58 4.27 10.15
N TRP A 5 1.21 3.63 11.27
CA TRP A 5 1.48 2.20 11.47
C TRP A 5 0.42 1.28 10.86
N HIS A 6 -0.83 1.43 11.24
CA HIS A 6 -2.03 0.72 10.77
C HIS A 6 -1.98 -0.83 10.83
N LEU A 7 -1.17 -1.39 11.72
CA LEU A 7 -1.04 -2.84 11.94
C LEU A 7 -1.42 -3.25 13.37
N GLY A 8 -2.26 -2.44 14.03
CA GLY A 8 -2.74 -2.64 15.39
C GLY A 8 -2.30 -1.52 16.32
N HIS A 9 -3.24 -1.01 17.12
CA HIS A 9 -3.02 0.18 17.98
C HIS A 9 -2.82 -0.16 19.46
N HIS A 10 -2.98 -1.41 19.84
CA HIS A 10 -2.73 -1.84 21.21
C HIS A 10 -1.24 -2.17 21.43
N ALA A 11 -0.77 -2.00 22.65
CA ALA A 11 0.65 -2.11 23.02
C ALA A 11 1.40 -3.34 22.44
N PRO A 12 0.83 -4.57 22.39
CA PRO A 12 1.51 -5.71 21.79
C PRO A 12 1.72 -5.61 20.26
N PHE A 13 1.01 -4.72 19.60
CA PHE A 13 1.04 -4.57 18.13
C PHE A 13 1.76 -3.32 17.65
N LEU A 14 2.27 -2.49 18.56
CA LEU A 14 2.99 -1.27 18.19
C LEU A 14 4.39 -1.55 17.63
N PRO A 15 4.96 -0.64 16.83
CA PRO A 15 6.25 -0.82 16.15
C PRO A 15 7.40 -1.36 17.02
N PRO A 16 7.58 -0.92 18.30
CA PRO A 16 8.67 -1.43 19.14
C PRO A 16 8.58 -2.94 19.44
N ARG A 17 7.40 -3.55 19.27
CA ARG A 17 7.22 -5.01 19.39
C ARG A 17 7.49 -5.78 18.09
N HIS A 18 7.81 -5.05 17.02
CA HIS A 18 8.03 -5.59 15.67
C HIS A 18 9.41 -5.20 15.11
N GLY A 19 10.40 -5.01 15.99
CA GLY A 19 11.80 -4.82 15.60
C GLY A 19 12.21 -3.38 15.30
N PHE A 20 11.38 -2.38 15.59
CA PHE A 20 11.77 -0.98 15.50
C PHE A 20 12.27 -0.45 16.85
N ASP A 21 13.51 0.04 16.90
CA ASP A 21 14.11 0.64 18.09
C ASP A 21 13.52 2.01 18.42
N GLU A 22 13.14 2.75 17.37
CA GLU A 22 12.53 4.07 17.47
C GLU A 22 11.25 4.13 16.62
N SER A 23 10.21 4.74 17.15
CA SER A 23 8.95 4.94 16.42
C SER A 23 8.29 6.27 16.79
N PHE A 24 7.72 6.94 15.78
CA PHE A 24 6.97 8.18 15.97
C PHE A 24 5.85 8.27 14.94
N GLY A 25 4.61 8.51 15.38
CA GLY A 25 3.51 8.71 14.46
C GLY A 25 2.15 8.29 15.00
N ILE A 26 1.22 8.03 14.08
CA ILE A 26 -0.16 7.67 14.39
C ILE A 26 -0.37 6.14 14.26
N PRO A 27 -1.16 5.51 15.17
CA PRO A 27 -1.29 4.05 15.21
C PRO A 27 -2.21 3.49 14.13
N TYR A 28 -3.07 4.29 13.53
CA TYR A 28 -4.00 3.94 12.45
C TYR A 28 -4.14 5.11 11.45
N SER A 29 -5.06 5.02 10.51
CA SER A 29 -5.20 6.01 9.45
C SER A 29 -5.75 7.34 9.98
N ASN A 30 -5.30 8.44 9.39
CA ASN A 30 -5.68 9.81 9.74
C ASN A 30 -7.17 10.13 9.50
N ASP A 31 -7.87 9.35 8.70
CA ASP A 31 -9.32 9.44 8.51
C ASP A 31 -10.14 8.76 9.61
N MET A 32 -9.53 7.82 10.34
CA MET A 32 -10.13 7.19 11.53
C MET A 32 -10.03 8.14 12.73
N TRP A 33 -10.72 9.27 12.63
CA TRP A 33 -10.51 10.46 13.44
C TRP A 33 -11.84 11.14 13.77
N PRO A 34 -12.08 11.60 15.01
CA PRO A 34 -13.37 12.19 15.41
C PRO A 34 -13.80 13.40 14.59
N HIS A 35 -12.84 14.16 14.04
CA HIS A 35 -13.11 15.35 13.24
C HIS A 35 -13.19 15.06 11.72
N HIS A 36 -13.27 13.80 11.31
CA HIS A 36 -13.48 13.48 9.89
C HIS A 36 -14.83 14.05 9.41
N PRO A 37 -14.90 14.76 8.26
CA PRO A 37 -16.10 15.47 7.83
C PRO A 37 -17.37 14.60 7.72
N GLU A 38 -17.20 13.29 7.45
CA GLU A 38 -18.31 12.34 7.32
C GLU A 38 -18.53 11.48 8.57
N ALA A 39 -17.70 11.63 9.62
CA ALA A 39 -17.84 10.83 10.83
C ALA A 39 -19.03 11.32 11.65
N LYS A 40 -19.89 10.38 12.05
CA LYS A 40 -20.89 10.67 13.08
C LYS A 40 -20.18 10.77 14.44
N PRO A 41 -20.68 11.61 15.36
CA PRO A 41 -20.14 11.66 16.72
C PRO A 41 -19.98 10.27 17.33
N GLY A 42 -18.80 9.97 17.88
CA GLY A 42 -18.50 8.68 18.50
C GLY A 42 -18.17 7.54 17.55
N THR A 43 -18.05 7.79 16.23
CA THR A 43 -17.64 6.76 15.26
C THR A 43 -16.19 6.32 15.49
N TYR A 44 -15.30 7.27 15.72
CA TYR A 44 -13.87 7.04 15.92
C TYR A 44 -13.42 7.50 17.30
N PRO A 45 -12.44 6.80 17.92
CA PRO A 45 -11.77 7.30 19.08
C PRO A 45 -10.87 8.49 18.73
N PRO A 46 -10.36 9.24 19.72
CA PRO A 46 -9.27 10.19 19.49
C PRO A 46 -8.10 9.56 18.74
N LEU A 47 -7.49 10.31 17.83
CA LEU A 47 -6.32 9.88 17.08
C LEU A 47 -5.05 10.29 17.85
N PRO A 48 -4.38 9.38 18.55
CA PRO A 48 -3.21 9.76 19.34
C PRO A 48 -1.95 9.85 18.47
N LEU A 49 -0.99 10.66 18.92
CA LEU A 49 0.38 10.60 18.48
C LEU A 49 1.19 9.76 19.48
N ILE A 50 1.93 8.80 18.96
CA ILE A 50 2.68 7.83 19.75
C ILE A 50 4.16 7.93 19.42
N GLU A 51 5.00 7.99 20.47
CA GLU A 51 6.45 7.92 20.38
C GLU A 51 6.95 6.75 21.23
N ASP A 52 7.68 5.81 20.61
CA ASP A 52 8.28 4.62 21.25
C ASP A 52 7.29 3.83 22.12
N GLY A 53 6.06 3.71 21.63
CA GLY A 53 4.97 2.99 22.31
C GLY A 53 4.25 3.78 23.41
N ARG A 54 4.56 5.06 23.61
CA ARG A 54 3.91 5.95 24.57
C ARG A 54 3.10 7.02 23.84
N ILE A 55 1.91 7.29 24.35
CA ILE A 55 1.09 8.41 23.85
C ILE A 55 1.74 9.71 24.30
N THR A 56 2.16 10.53 23.35
CA THR A 56 2.74 11.87 23.57
C THR A 56 1.72 12.98 23.34
N ASP A 57 0.68 12.67 22.58
CA ASP A 57 -0.48 13.53 22.35
C ASP A 57 -1.71 12.62 22.30
N ALA A 58 -2.73 12.92 23.08
CA ALA A 58 -3.91 12.06 23.17
C ALA A 58 -4.88 12.24 21.99
N GLU A 59 -4.86 13.40 21.34
CA GLU A 59 -5.78 13.73 20.24
C GLU A 59 -5.17 14.75 19.29
N VAL A 60 -4.68 14.25 18.16
CA VAL A 60 -4.15 15.09 17.08
C VAL A 60 -5.24 16.02 16.53
N THR A 61 -5.00 17.32 16.61
CA THR A 61 -5.89 18.37 16.10
C THR A 61 -5.74 18.58 14.60
N PRO A 62 -6.67 19.31 13.92
CA PRO A 62 -6.50 19.69 12.51
C PRO A 62 -5.18 20.43 12.24
N ALA A 63 -4.81 21.36 13.12
CA ALA A 63 -3.55 22.11 12.98
C ALA A 63 -2.32 21.20 13.11
N GLU A 64 -2.38 20.17 13.91
CA GLU A 64 -1.30 19.18 14.03
C GLU A 64 -1.28 18.23 12.83
N GLN A 65 -2.42 17.88 12.24
CA GLN A 65 -2.47 17.14 10.97
C GLN A 65 -1.74 17.91 9.85
N GLU A 66 -1.88 19.22 9.79
CA GLU A 66 -1.15 20.07 8.82
C GLU A 66 0.37 20.01 9.02
N GLN A 67 0.85 19.69 10.22
CA GLN A 67 2.28 19.59 10.54
C GLN A 67 2.85 18.17 10.43
N LEU A 68 2.01 17.15 10.26
CA LEU A 68 2.48 15.76 10.33
C LEU A 68 3.56 15.45 9.30
N THR A 69 3.37 15.83 8.03
CA THR A 69 4.36 15.56 6.98
C THR A 69 5.71 16.19 7.30
N THR A 70 5.71 17.44 7.75
CA THR A 70 6.92 18.15 8.19
C THR A 70 7.58 17.46 9.39
N ARG A 71 6.83 17.15 10.47
CA ARG A 71 7.34 16.50 11.68
C ARG A 71 7.93 15.11 11.39
N LEU A 72 7.28 14.31 10.53
CA LEU A 72 7.77 13.01 10.11
C LEU A 72 9.07 13.12 9.29
N THR A 73 9.14 14.11 8.40
CA THR A 73 10.35 14.41 7.62
C THR A 73 11.52 14.78 8.51
N GLU A 74 11.30 15.66 9.47
CA GLU A 74 12.32 16.04 10.44
C GLU A 74 12.80 14.86 11.29
N ARG A 75 11.88 13.95 11.66
CA ARG A 75 12.26 12.71 12.37
C ARG A 75 13.16 11.83 11.50
N ALA A 76 12.83 11.68 10.21
CA ALA A 76 13.65 10.92 9.27
C ALA A 76 15.06 11.53 9.12
N VAL A 77 15.14 12.84 8.92
CA VAL A 77 16.44 13.54 8.77
C VAL A 77 17.27 13.39 10.05
N ARG A 78 16.70 13.66 11.23
CA ARG A 78 17.41 13.48 12.51
C ARG A 78 17.82 12.03 12.78
N PHE A 79 17.01 11.06 12.37
CA PHE A 79 17.37 9.64 12.48
C PHE A 79 18.60 9.31 11.64
N ILE A 80 18.62 9.71 10.37
CA ILE A 80 19.77 9.51 9.47
C ILE A 80 21.05 10.13 10.08
N GLU A 81 20.95 11.35 10.58
CA GLU A 81 22.08 12.05 11.20
C GLU A 81 22.64 11.30 12.41
N ARG A 82 21.77 10.81 13.31
CA ARG A 82 22.19 10.06 14.50
C ARG A 82 22.76 8.68 14.23
N HIS A 83 22.32 8.05 13.12
CA HIS A 83 22.66 6.67 12.79
C HIS A 83 23.59 6.53 11.57
N LYS A 84 24.18 7.61 11.08
CA LYS A 84 25.03 7.64 9.88
C LYS A 84 26.25 6.72 9.92
N GLU A 85 26.75 6.38 11.11
CA GLU A 85 27.96 5.55 11.30
C GLU A 85 27.65 4.03 11.41
N ARG A 86 26.38 3.63 11.29
CA ARG A 86 25.98 2.22 11.39
C ARG A 86 24.85 1.86 10.42
N PRO A 87 24.71 0.59 10.03
CA PRO A 87 23.58 0.16 9.20
C PRO A 87 22.25 0.47 9.89
N PHE A 88 21.27 0.90 9.09
CA PHE A 88 19.92 1.17 9.58
C PHE A 88 18.85 0.76 8.56
N PHE A 89 17.66 0.50 9.06
CA PHE A 89 16.42 0.42 8.28
C PHE A 89 15.48 1.52 8.77
N PHE A 90 14.97 2.35 7.88
CA PHE A 90 14.01 3.39 8.21
C PHE A 90 12.76 3.27 7.36
N TYR A 91 11.61 3.16 7.99
CA TYR A 91 10.30 3.15 7.33
C TYR A 91 9.60 4.50 7.57
N LEU A 92 9.51 5.31 6.51
CA LEU A 92 8.82 6.61 6.51
C LEU A 92 7.45 6.43 5.88
N ALA A 93 6.44 6.22 6.70
CA ALA A 93 5.07 5.91 6.29
C ALA A 93 4.18 7.16 6.41
N HIS A 94 4.29 8.10 5.47
CA HIS A 94 3.45 9.29 5.46
C HIS A 94 1.97 8.93 5.47
N PRO A 95 1.12 9.54 6.34
CA PRO A 95 -0.33 9.38 6.27
C PRO A 95 -0.93 10.06 5.03
N GLN A 96 -0.32 11.13 4.53
CA GLN A 96 -0.69 11.79 3.27
C GLN A 96 -0.14 11.00 2.07
N PRO A 97 -0.83 11.02 0.91
CA PRO A 97 -2.01 11.81 0.52
C PRO A 97 -3.36 11.13 0.83
N HIS A 98 -3.46 10.33 1.89
CA HIS A 98 -4.75 9.77 2.31
C HIS A 98 -5.67 10.89 2.84
N VAL A 99 -6.93 10.84 2.44
CA VAL A 99 -7.95 11.79 2.93
C VAL A 99 -8.24 11.58 4.43
N PRO A 100 -8.67 12.65 5.15
CA PRO A 100 -8.73 14.05 4.75
C PRO A 100 -7.34 14.62 4.50
N LEU A 101 -7.23 15.48 3.47
CA LEU A 101 -5.96 16.07 3.08
C LEU A 101 -5.58 17.22 4.00
N PHE A 102 -4.34 17.22 4.45
CA PHE A 102 -3.72 18.29 5.21
C PHE A 102 -2.35 18.65 4.63
N VAL A 103 -2.02 19.91 4.60
CA VAL A 103 -0.76 20.43 4.08
C VAL A 103 -0.29 21.58 4.96
N SER A 104 1.02 21.69 5.19
CA SER A 104 1.57 22.81 5.96
C SER A 104 1.42 24.16 5.24
N GLU A 105 1.37 25.24 6.00
CA GLU A 105 1.30 26.60 5.46
C GLU A 105 2.41 26.91 4.45
N LYS A 106 3.56 26.25 4.56
CA LYS A 106 4.67 26.36 3.62
C LYS A 106 4.27 25.98 2.19
N PHE A 107 3.34 25.02 2.01
CA PHE A 107 2.94 24.51 0.70
C PHE A 107 1.51 24.85 0.30
N LYS A 108 0.70 25.34 1.22
CA LYS A 108 -0.71 25.70 1.00
C LYS A 108 -0.86 26.71 -0.12
N GLY A 109 -1.61 26.34 -1.15
CA GLY A 109 -1.85 27.16 -2.35
C GLY A 109 -0.65 27.28 -3.31
N LYS A 110 0.50 26.65 -3.02
CA LYS A 110 1.73 26.85 -3.82
C LYS A 110 1.70 26.15 -5.17
N SER A 111 0.97 25.06 -5.31
CA SER A 111 0.86 24.37 -6.60
C SER A 111 0.01 25.14 -7.62
N GLY A 112 -0.92 25.98 -7.16
CA GLY A 112 -1.94 26.59 -8.00
C GLY A 112 -2.92 25.58 -8.63
N ARG A 113 -2.93 24.32 -8.15
CA ARG A 113 -3.67 23.18 -8.72
C ARG A 113 -4.58 22.48 -7.71
N GLY A 114 -4.80 23.08 -6.54
CA GLY A 114 -5.64 22.54 -5.48
C GLY A 114 -4.89 21.76 -4.41
N LEU A 115 -5.60 21.41 -3.35
CA LEU A 115 -5.04 20.87 -2.11
C LEU A 115 -4.27 19.55 -2.33
N TYR A 116 -4.76 18.67 -3.19
CA TYR A 116 -4.05 17.42 -3.50
C TYR A 116 -2.66 17.67 -4.09
N ALA A 117 -2.55 18.62 -5.01
CA ALA A 117 -1.27 18.96 -5.61
C ALA A 117 -0.33 19.65 -4.61
N ASP A 118 -0.84 20.46 -3.69
CA ASP A 118 -0.05 21.06 -2.60
C ASP A 118 0.51 19.99 -1.67
N VAL A 119 -0.31 18.99 -1.30
CA VAL A 119 0.12 17.83 -0.51
C VAL A 119 1.21 17.03 -1.23
N MET A 120 1.05 16.78 -2.54
CA MET A 120 2.08 16.10 -3.33
C MET A 120 3.39 16.89 -3.41
N MET A 121 3.34 18.22 -3.48
CA MET A 121 4.54 19.06 -3.39
C MET A 121 5.24 18.95 -2.02
N GLU A 122 4.47 18.86 -0.93
CA GLU A 122 5.06 18.68 0.40
C GLU A 122 5.68 17.28 0.57
N LEU A 123 5.06 16.24 0.02
CA LEU A 123 5.64 14.89 -0.01
C LEU A 123 6.93 14.84 -0.85
N ASP A 124 6.94 15.47 -2.01
CA ASP A 124 8.14 15.57 -2.85
C ASP A 124 9.27 16.32 -2.13
N TRP A 125 8.94 17.43 -1.46
CA TRP A 125 9.88 18.13 -0.59
C TRP A 125 10.43 17.22 0.52
N SER A 126 9.59 16.43 1.15
CA SER A 126 10.00 15.47 2.19
C SER A 126 11.02 14.46 1.65
N VAL A 127 10.75 13.90 0.48
CA VAL A 127 11.70 13.00 -0.21
C VAL A 127 13.02 13.73 -0.47
N GLY A 128 12.96 14.96 -0.95
CA GLY A 128 14.14 15.80 -1.16
C GLY A 128 14.95 16.02 0.12
N GLN A 129 14.30 16.23 1.28
CA GLN A 129 14.99 16.38 2.58
C GLN A 129 15.71 15.09 3.00
N VAL A 130 15.07 13.94 2.82
CA VAL A 130 15.66 12.62 3.10
C VAL A 130 16.87 12.35 2.20
N LEU A 131 16.73 12.54 0.89
CA LEU A 131 17.83 12.37 -0.07
C LEU A 131 18.98 13.33 0.21
N GLY A 132 18.69 14.59 0.52
CA GLY A 132 19.69 15.57 0.90
C GLY A 132 20.41 15.23 2.21
N ALA A 133 19.72 14.61 3.17
CA ALA A 133 20.37 14.11 4.40
C ALA A 133 21.36 12.98 4.09
N LEU A 134 20.97 12.02 3.27
CA LEU A 134 21.87 10.94 2.82
C LEU A 134 23.09 11.48 2.09
N GLU A 135 22.90 12.50 1.24
CA GLU A 135 23.99 13.11 0.50
C GLU A 135 24.97 13.87 1.43
N ARG A 136 24.47 14.72 2.33
CA ARG A 136 25.29 15.47 3.30
C ARG A 136 26.16 14.58 4.18
N HIS A 137 25.69 13.35 4.45
CA HIS A 137 26.42 12.40 5.28
C HIS A 137 27.19 11.33 4.49
N GLY A 138 27.28 11.47 3.16
CA GLY A 138 28.03 10.53 2.30
C GLY A 138 27.41 9.16 2.13
N LEU A 139 26.13 8.99 2.52
CA LEU A 139 25.44 7.69 2.54
C LEU A 139 24.76 7.31 1.23
N THR A 140 24.83 8.16 0.21
CA THR A 140 24.09 7.99 -1.06
C THR A 140 24.37 6.67 -1.76
N ARG A 141 25.63 6.17 -1.72
CA ARG A 141 26.03 4.91 -2.37
C ARG A 141 25.77 3.68 -1.51
N ASP A 142 25.55 3.88 -0.22
CA ASP A 142 25.40 2.79 0.76
C ASP A 142 23.96 2.61 1.21
N THR A 143 23.02 3.39 0.63
CA THR A 143 21.60 3.33 0.99
C THR A 143 20.72 3.01 -0.21
N LEU A 144 19.94 1.93 -0.10
CA LEU A 144 18.80 1.67 -0.97
C LEU A 144 17.62 2.52 -0.52
N VAL A 145 17.16 3.41 -1.38
CA VAL A 145 15.94 4.21 -1.15
C VAL A 145 14.81 3.65 -2.01
N ILE A 146 13.67 3.36 -1.39
CA ILE A 146 12.46 2.85 -2.04
C ILE A 146 11.33 3.85 -1.78
N PHE A 147 10.72 4.35 -2.83
CA PHE A 147 9.49 5.15 -2.79
C PHE A 147 8.35 4.35 -3.42
N THR A 148 7.27 4.14 -2.70
CA THR A 148 6.10 3.42 -3.18
C THR A 148 4.83 3.85 -2.45
N SER A 149 3.68 3.28 -2.81
CA SER A 149 2.41 3.45 -2.13
C SER A 149 1.83 2.08 -1.74
N ASP A 150 0.87 2.07 -0.84
CA ASP A 150 0.20 0.87 -0.36
C ASP A 150 -0.94 0.40 -1.29
N ASN A 151 -1.60 1.33 -1.97
CA ASN A 151 -2.69 1.07 -2.91
C ASN A 151 -2.90 2.25 -3.88
N GLY A 152 -3.76 2.04 -4.87
CA GLY A 152 -4.17 3.08 -5.79
C GLY A 152 -5.05 4.18 -5.16
N PRO A 153 -5.40 5.23 -5.92
CA PRO A 153 -6.13 6.40 -5.43
C PRO A 153 -7.59 6.06 -5.07
N TRP A 154 -8.13 6.79 -4.09
CA TRP A 154 -9.52 6.66 -3.68
C TRP A 154 -10.42 7.57 -4.52
N LEU A 155 -10.76 7.11 -5.73
CA LEU A 155 -11.37 7.91 -6.79
C LEU A 155 -12.65 8.65 -6.40
N SER A 156 -13.43 8.14 -5.42
CA SER A 156 -14.65 8.82 -4.99
C SER A 156 -14.42 10.22 -4.41
N TYR A 157 -13.20 10.51 -3.94
CA TYR A 157 -12.87 11.85 -3.42
C TYR A 157 -12.47 12.86 -4.50
N GLY A 158 -12.47 12.49 -5.78
CA GLY A 158 -12.33 13.38 -6.92
C GLY A 158 -11.10 14.29 -6.86
N ASP A 159 -11.27 15.57 -6.60
CA ASP A 159 -10.17 16.56 -6.53
C ASP A 159 -9.19 16.30 -5.36
N HIS A 160 -9.57 15.44 -4.40
CA HIS A 160 -8.68 14.97 -3.32
C HIS A 160 -8.13 13.56 -3.53
N ALA A 161 -8.28 12.95 -4.71
CA ALA A 161 -7.95 11.54 -4.91
C ALA A 161 -6.72 11.25 -5.77
N GLY A 162 -6.28 12.15 -6.63
CA GLY A 162 -5.30 11.84 -7.67
C GLY A 162 -5.89 11.03 -8.82
N SER A 163 -5.05 10.25 -9.54
CA SER A 163 -5.47 9.52 -10.73
C SER A 163 -4.79 8.15 -10.81
N ALA A 164 -5.56 7.12 -11.19
CA ALA A 164 -5.03 5.80 -11.51
C ALA A 164 -4.74 5.61 -13.02
N ARG A 165 -5.06 6.59 -13.87
CA ARG A 165 -4.92 6.44 -15.33
C ARG A 165 -3.51 6.02 -15.74
N PRO A 166 -3.40 5.12 -16.74
CA PRO A 166 -4.46 4.54 -17.60
C PRO A 166 -5.21 3.37 -16.98
N HIS A 167 -4.90 2.96 -15.75
CA HIS A 167 -5.46 1.78 -15.12
C HIS A 167 -6.94 1.97 -14.74
N ARG A 168 -7.67 0.84 -14.75
CA ARG A 168 -9.08 0.80 -14.40
C ARG A 168 -9.28 0.89 -12.89
N GLU A 169 -10.33 1.63 -12.48
CA GLU A 169 -10.78 1.83 -11.10
C GLU A 169 -9.68 2.37 -10.17
N GLY A 170 -9.79 2.12 -8.87
CA GLY A 170 -8.87 2.60 -7.83
C GLY A 170 -9.00 1.81 -6.54
N LYS A 171 -8.57 2.42 -5.44
CA LYS A 171 -8.57 1.83 -4.09
C LYS A 171 -9.86 1.07 -3.78
N GLY A 172 -9.70 -0.14 -3.27
CA GLY A 172 -10.81 -1.00 -2.87
C GLY A 172 -11.41 -1.81 -4.00
N THR A 173 -10.64 -2.06 -5.06
CA THR A 173 -10.97 -2.98 -6.13
C THR A 173 -9.75 -3.82 -6.50
N ALA A 174 -9.98 -4.97 -7.13
CA ALA A 174 -8.92 -5.82 -7.67
C ALA A 174 -8.47 -5.41 -9.08
N TRP A 175 -9.00 -4.33 -9.65
CA TRP A 175 -8.54 -3.75 -10.91
C TRP A 175 -7.15 -3.14 -10.76
N GLU A 176 -6.40 -3.03 -11.86
CA GLU A 176 -5.02 -2.50 -11.81
C GLU A 176 -4.92 -1.12 -11.16
N GLY A 177 -5.93 -0.25 -11.34
CA GLY A 177 -5.94 1.05 -10.67
C GLY A 177 -6.07 0.98 -9.14
N GLY A 178 -6.53 -0.16 -8.59
CA GLY A 178 -6.58 -0.38 -7.14
C GLY A 178 -5.31 -0.99 -6.56
N THR A 179 -4.58 -1.77 -7.34
CA THR A 179 -3.47 -2.60 -6.87
C THR A 179 -2.10 -2.18 -7.39
N ARG A 180 -2.02 -1.66 -8.62
CA ARG A 180 -0.77 -1.21 -9.22
C ARG A 180 -0.43 0.21 -8.75
N VAL A 181 0.73 0.37 -8.15
CA VAL A 181 1.21 1.63 -7.60
C VAL A 181 2.57 2.01 -8.18
N ALA A 182 2.92 3.29 -8.09
CA ALA A 182 4.27 3.73 -8.43
C ALA A 182 5.29 3.09 -7.49
N CYS A 183 6.42 2.66 -8.06
CA CYS A 183 7.57 2.19 -7.30
C CYS A 183 8.83 2.73 -7.95
N LEU A 184 9.58 3.55 -7.20
CA LEU A 184 10.87 4.09 -7.62
C LEU A 184 11.94 3.65 -6.64
N MET A 185 13.06 3.19 -7.16
CA MET A 185 14.17 2.75 -6.33
C MET A 185 15.46 3.46 -6.76
N ARG A 186 16.28 3.80 -5.79
CA ARG A 186 17.56 4.44 -6.01
C ARG A 186 18.64 3.80 -5.16
N TRP A 187 19.69 3.28 -5.82
CA TRP A 187 20.91 2.82 -5.18
C TRP A 187 22.08 2.96 -6.17
N PRO A 188 22.77 4.11 -6.18
CA PRO A 188 23.84 4.36 -7.14
C PRO A 188 24.94 3.29 -7.10
N GLY A 189 25.26 2.74 -8.26
CA GLY A 189 26.24 1.66 -8.41
C GLY A 189 25.71 0.24 -8.15
N ARG A 190 24.46 0.10 -7.71
CA ARG A 190 23.81 -1.21 -7.49
C ARG A 190 22.55 -1.39 -8.34
N LEU A 191 21.80 -0.30 -8.58
CA LEU A 191 20.65 -0.27 -9.46
C LEU A 191 20.97 0.50 -10.73
N PRO A 192 20.56 0.03 -11.92
CA PRO A 192 20.80 0.75 -13.17
C PRO A 192 20.02 2.08 -13.19
N ALA A 193 20.70 3.17 -13.52
CA ALA A 193 20.10 4.49 -13.59
C ALA A 193 19.16 4.60 -14.81
N GLY A 194 17.99 5.22 -14.61
CA GLY A 194 17.01 5.46 -15.66
C GLY A 194 16.32 4.20 -16.21
N ALA A 195 16.56 3.03 -15.61
CA ALA A 195 15.92 1.79 -16.04
C ALA A 195 14.44 1.74 -15.61
N THR A 196 13.64 1.09 -16.44
CA THR A 196 12.26 0.70 -16.13
C THR A 196 12.12 -0.81 -16.26
N SER A 197 11.23 -1.40 -15.47
CA SER A 197 10.91 -2.83 -15.54
C SER A 197 9.40 -3.01 -15.59
N ASP A 198 8.93 -3.80 -16.53
CA ASP A 198 7.54 -4.24 -16.61
C ASP A 198 7.29 -5.56 -15.84
N GLN A 199 8.33 -6.10 -15.17
CA GLN A 199 8.18 -7.29 -14.35
C GLN A 199 7.30 -6.99 -13.13
N TYR A 200 6.39 -7.90 -12.84
CA TYR A 200 5.51 -7.78 -11.69
C TYR A 200 6.27 -8.08 -10.40
N VAL A 201 6.24 -7.16 -9.46
CA VAL A 201 6.85 -7.26 -8.13
C VAL A 201 5.84 -6.81 -7.09
N MET A 202 5.78 -7.47 -5.95
CA MET A 202 4.87 -7.14 -4.86
C MET A 202 5.61 -6.57 -3.65
N THR A 203 4.93 -5.79 -2.82
CA THR A 203 5.50 -5.27 -1.56
C THR A 203 5.93 -6.38 -0.59
N ILE A 204 5.29 -7.55 -0.64
CA ILE A 204 5.69 -8.73 0.16
C ILE A 204 7.07 -9.27 -0.22
N ASP A 205 7.58 -8.96 -1.42
CA ASP A 205 8.88 -9.39 -1.92
C ASP A 205 10.03 -8.58 -1.30
N LEU A 206 9.74 -7.41 -0.74
CA LEU A 206 10.76 -6.57 -0.12
C LEU A 206 11.45 -7.25 1.06
N LEU A 207 10.70 -7.94 1.93
CA LEU A 207 11.29 -8.60 3.09
C LEU A 207 12.34 -9.66 2.71
N PRO A 208 12.05 -10.69 1.88
CA PRO A 208 13.06 -11.68 1.50
C PRO A 208 14.19 -11.08 0.65
N THR A 209 13.90 -10.09 -0.20
CA THR A 209 14.92 -9.41 -1.02
C THR A 209 15.91 -8.64 -0.14
N LEU A 210 15.41 -7.85 0.82
CA LEU A 210 16.26 -7.09 1.74
C LEU A 210 17.05 -8.03 2.67
N ALA A 211 16.42 -9.09 3.17
CA ALA A 211 17.10 -10.10 4.00
C ALA A 211 18.27 -10.74 3.23
N GLY A 212 18.06 -11.13 1.97
CA GLY A 212 19.12 -11.64 1.10
C GLY A 212 20.26 -10.65 0.89
N LEU A 213 19.95 -9.37 0.64
CA LEU A 213 20.94 -8.31 0.43
C LEU A 213 21.86 -8.05 1.63
N ILE A 214 21.35 -8.19 2.85
CA ILE A 214 22.10 -7.96 4.09
C ILE A 214 22.61 -9.24 4.73
N GLY A 215 22.40 -10.42 4.10
CA GLY A 215 22.79 -11.71 4.66
C GLY A 215 22.02 -12.12 5.92
N ALA A 216 20.83 -11.56 6.13
CA ALA A 216 19.98 -11.94 7.25
C ALA A 216 19.32 -13.31 7.00
N PRO A 217 19.10 -14.14 8.03
CA PRO A 217 18.42 -15.41 7.87
C PRO A 217 16.97 -15.19 7.37
N ALA A 218 16.54 -16.04 6.47
CA ALA A 218 15.14 -16.05 6.03
C ALA A 218 14.21 -16.33 7.23
N PRO A 219 13.00 -15.77 7.24
CA PRO A 219 12.01 -16.10 8.25
C PRO A 219 11.77 -17.62 8.31
N THR A 220 11.76 -18.20 9.52
CA THR A 220 11.47 -19.63 9.72
C THR A 220 10.05 -20.00 9.37
N ARG A 221 9.15 -19.03 9.45
CA ARG A 221 7.74 -19.17 9.07
C ARG A 221 7.61 -19.01 7.56
N LYS A 222 6.75 -19.84 6.92
CA LYS A 222 6.41 -19.67 5.49
C LYS A 222 5.94 -18.23 5.24
N ILE A 223 6.51 -17.60 4.21
CA ILE A 223 6.12 -16.28 3.71
C ILE A 223 5.76 -16.40 2.22
N ASP A 224 4.95 -15.47 1.73
CA ASP A 224 4.49 -15.46 0.33
C ASP A 224 5.47 -14.73 -0.59
N GLY A 225 6.20 -13.74 -0.06
CA GLY A 225 7.21 -12.99 -0.81
C GLY A 225 8.40 -13.84 -1.24
N ARG A 226 9.03 -13.41 -2.33
CA ARG A 226 10.23 -14.03 -2.91
C ARG A 226 11.33 -12.99 -3.10
N ASP A 227 12.58 -13.44 -3.15
CA ASP A 227 13.68 -12.56 -3.53
C ASP A 227 13.56 -12.18 -5.01
N VAL A 228 13.43 -10.88 -5.26
CA VAL A 228 13.31 -10.27 -6.60
C VAL A 228 14.51 -9.38 -6.93
N TRP A 229 15.60 -9.46 -6.17
CA TRP A 229 16.80 -8.68 -6.42
C TRP A 229 17.33 -8.77 -7.86
N PRO A 230 17.36 -9.95 -8.51
CA PRO A 230 17.79 -10.04 -9.91
C PRO A 230 17.00 -9.14 -10.86
N ILE A 231 15.68 -9.01 -10.65
CA ILE A 231 14.81 -8.12 -11.44
C ILE A 231 15.16 -6.65 -11.15
N LEU A 232 15.24 -6.28 -9.87
CA LEU A 232 15.51 -4.91 -9.45
C LEU A 232 16.90 -4.45 -9.92
N ALA A 233 17.88 -5.33 -9.85
CA ALA A 233 19.25 -5.07 -10.32
C ALA A 233 19.39 -5.05 -11.86
N GLY A 234 18.31 -5.32 -12.59
CA GLY A 234 18.34 -5.34 -14.06
C GLY A 234 19.19 -6.46 -14.65
N GLN A 235 19.31 -7.60 -13.97
CA GLN A 235 20.10 -8.72 -14.45
C GLN A 235 19.50 -9.27 -15.76
N PRO A 236 20.31 -9.51 -16.80
CA PRO A 236 19.83 -10.05 -18.05
C PRO A 236 19.09 -11.38 -17.86
N GLY A 237 17.88 -11.48 -18.44
CA GLY A 237 17.05 -12.68 -18.35
C GLY A 237 16.35 -12.88 -17.01
N ALA A 238 16.48 -11.97 -16.04
CA ALA A 238 15.77 -12.07 -14.78
C ALA A 238 14.25 -11.99 -15.00
N THR A 239 13.55 -12.96 -14.43
CA THR A 239 12.08 -13.04 -14.46
C THR A 239 11.56 -13.23 -13.04
N THR A 240 10.28 -12.91 -12.84
CA THR A 240 9.65 -13.10 -11.52
C THR A 240 9.73 -14.57 -11.08
N PRO A 241 10.04 -14.82 -9.80
CA PRO A 241 10.02 -16.17 -9.23
C PRO A 241 8.62 -16.67 -8.88
N HIS A 242 7.59 -15.84 -9.10
CA HIS A 242 6.21 -16.18 -8.80
C HIS A 242 5.52 -16.86 -9.97
N GLU A 243 4.74 -17.92 -9.69
CA GLU A 243 3.83 -18.52 -10.67
C GLU A 243 2.70 -17.56 -11.06
N GLY A 244 2.25 -16.76 -10.10
CA GLY A 244 1.20 -15.78 -10.24
C GLY A 244 0.94 -15.01 -8.96
N TYR A 245 -0.05 -14.11 -9.01
CA TYR A 245 -0.47 -13.26 -7.90
C TYR A 245 -1.97 -13.40 -7.70
N GLY A 246 -2.40 -13.54 -6.44
CA GLY A 246 -3.81 -13.48 -6.08
C GLY A 246 -4.16 -12.13 -5.50
N ASN A 247 -5.27 -11.55 -5.95
CA ASN A 247 -5.81 -10.29 -5.43
C ASN A 247 -7.05 -10.58 -4.59
N TRP A 248 -6.92 -10.45 -3.28
CA TRP A 248 -8.03 -10.53 -2.33
C TRP A 248 -8.49 -9.15 -1.91
N TYR A 249 -9.80 -9.00 -1.75
CA TYR A 249 -10.38 -7.80 -1.18
C TYR A 249 -11.55 -8.15 -0.23
N ALA A 250 -12.12 -7.10 0.42
CA ALA A 250 -13.19 -7.23 1.40
C ALA A 250 -12.85 -8.27 2.51
N GLN A 251 -13.73 -9.22 2.77
CA GLN A 251 -13.55 -10.24 3.80
C GLN A 251 -12.97 -11.53 3.21
N ASN A 252 -11.76 -11.45 2.64
CA ASN A 252 -11.06 -12.58 2.01
C ASN A 252 -11.75 -13.10 0.73
N GLU A 253 -12.20 -12.19 -0.12
CA GLU A 253 -12.70 -12.50 -1.45
C GLU A 253 -11.54 -12.58 -2.45
N LEU A 254 -11.29 -13.72 -3.08
CA LEU A 254 -10.34 -13.82 -4.19
C LEU A 254 -11.01 -13.27 -5.44
N GLN A 255 -10.70 -12.03 -5.79
CA GLN A 255 -11.37 -11.29 -6.87
C GLN A 255 -10.63 -11.37 -8.21
N ALA A 256 -9.30 -11.57 -8.22
CA ALA A 256 -8.53 -11.75 -9.43
C ALA A 256 -7.26 -12.54 -9.20
N VAL A 257 -6.71 -13.10 -10.28
CA VAL A 257 -5.36 -13.66 -10.33
C VAL A 257 -4.61 -13.12 -11.54
N VAL A 258 -3.31 -12.87 -11.36
CA VAL A 258 -2.41 -12.37 -12.41
C VAL A 258 -1.35 -13.42 -12.67
N SER A 259 -0.98 -13.65 -13.95
CA SER A 259 0.15 -14.52 -14.30
C SER A 259 1.46 -14.00 -13.73
N GLY A 260 2.40 -14.88 -13.42
CA GLY A 260 3.68 -14.50 -12.81
C GLY A 260 4.44 -13.42 -13.58
N ASN A 261 4.42 -13.49 -14.91
CA ASN A 261 5.04 -12.49 -15.77
C ASN A 261 4.24 -11.17 -15.90
N GLY A 262 3.08 -11.05 -15.21
CA GLY A 262 2.25 -9.86 -15.25
C GLY A 262 1.52 -9.61 -16.59
N GLU A 263 1.57 -10.55 -17.52
CA GLU A 263 0.97 -10.36 -18.85
C GLU A 263 -0.54 -10.53 -18.85
N TRP A 264 -1.05 -11.50 -18.09
CA TRP A 264 -2.45 -11.90 -18.09
C TRP A 264 -3.09 -11.73 -16.72
N LYS A 265 -4.31 -11.20 -16.70
CA LYS A 265 -5.13 -11.10 -15.50
C LYS A 265 -6.50 -11.69 -15.74
N LEU A 266 -6.87 -12.66 -14.91
CA LEU A 266 -8.20 -13.22 -14.85
C LEU A 266 -8.94 -12.62 -13.66
N VAL A 267 -9.94 -11.80 -13.94
CA VAL A 267 -10.86 -11.27 -12.94
C VAL A 267 -11.98 -12.27 -12.74
N LEU A 268 -12.17 -12.70 -11.50
CA LEU A 268 -13.14 -13.72 -11.12
C LEU A 268 -14.53 -13.10 -10.83
N PRO A 269 -15.62 -13.87 -10.88
CA PRO A 269 -16.95 -13.37 -10.55
C PRO A 269 -17.00 -12.80 -9.14
N HIS A 270 -17.36 -11.54 -9.03
CA HIS A 270 -17.50 -10.83 -7.75
C HIS A 270 -18.27 -9.52 -7.91
N ARG A 271 -18.58 -8.88 -6.79
CA ARG A 271 -19.15 -7.54 -6.77
C ARG A 271 -18.06 -6.50 -6.47
N TYR A 272 -17.99 -5.43 -7.23
CA TYR A 272 -17.05 -4.35 -6.98
C TYR A 272 -17.73 -2.97 -7.05
N ARG A 273 -17.11 -2.01 -6.41
CA ARG A 273 -17.56 -0.61 -6.42
C ARG A 273 -16.95 0.13 -7.61
N THR A 274 -17.75 1.03 -8.22
CA THR A 274 -17.30 1.86 -9.35
C THR A 274 -17.96 3.23 -9.31
N LEU A 275 -17.35 4.23 -9.92
CA LEU A 275 -18.00 5.48 -10.27
C LEU A 275 -18.76 5.41 -11.60
N GLY A 276 -18.57 4.32 -12.40
CA GLY A 276 -19.22 4.16 -13.69
C GLY A 276 -18.87 5.28 -14.70
N GLY A 277 -17.66 5.83 -14.62
CA GLY A 277 -17.23 6.97 -15.44
C GLY A 277 -17.70 8.34 -14.93
N ARG A 278 -18.48 8.41 -13.86
CA ARG A 278 -18.87 9.66 -13.22
C ARG A 278 -17.68 10.32 -12.51
N PRO A 279 -17.66 11.65 -12.38
CA PRO A 279 -16.65 12.34 -11.59
C PRO A 279 -16.72 11.93 -10.12
N GLY A 280 -15.61 11.98 -9.42
CA GLY A 280 -15.56 11.91 -7.96
C GLY A 280 -16.14 13.17 -7.32
N GLY A 281 -16.13 13.20 -6.00
CA GLY A 281 -16.59 14.35 -5.22
C GLY A 281 -15.64 15.54 -5.25
N THR A 282 -15.91 16.52 -4.43
CA THR A 282 -15.12 17.75 -4.34
C THR A 282 -14.96 18.20 -2.90
N GLY A 283 -13.87 18.94 -2.61
CA GLY A 283 -13.64 19.54 -1.29
C GLY A 283 -13.55 18.53 -0.15
N GLY A 284 -13.10 17.30 -0.43
CA GLY A 284 -12.96 16.24 0.58
C GLY A 284 -14.24 15.47 0.88
N ILE A 285 -15.35 15.75 0.18
CA ILE A 285 -16.61 15.00 0.29
C ILE A 285 -16.70 14.02 -0.88
N PRO A 286 -16.79 12.70 -0.63
CA PRO A 286 -16.77 11.72 -1.71
C PRO A 286 -18.10 11.60 -2.45
N ALA A 287 -18.01 11.30 -3.75
CA ALA A 287 -19.17 10.81 -4.51
C ALA A 287 -19.52 9.37 -4.08
N LYS A 288 -20.78 9.02 -4.18
CA LYS A 288 -21.23 7.65 -3.89
C LYS A 288 -20.84 6.70 -5.02
N TYR A 289 -20.26 5.55 -4.64
CA TYR A 289 -20.05 4.45 -5.55
C TYR A 289 -21.37 3.73 -5.90
N GLU A 290 -21.40 3.18 -7.08
CA GLU A 290 -22.33 2.12 -7.46
C GLU A 290 -21.65 0.76 -7.23
N THR A 291 -22.45 -0.28 -7.17
CA THR A 291 -21.97 -1.67 -7.10
C THR A 291 -22.32 -2.37 -8.40
N VAL A 292 -21.33 -2.93 -9.05
CA VAL A 292 -21.47 -3.73 -10.27
C VAL A 292 -21.12 -5.18 -9.95
N THR A 293 -21.85 -6.11 -10.55
CA THR A 293 -21.57 -7.55 -10.45
C THR A 293 -20.93 -8.03 -11.75
N LEU A 294 -19.77 -8.66 -11.64
CA LEU A 294 -19.16 -9.44 -12.71
C LEU A 294 -19.63 -10.88 -12.57
N GLU A 295 -20.51 -11.30 -13.48
CA GLU A 295 -21.16 -12.61 -13.41
C GLU A 295 -20.27 -13.77 -13.91
N LYS A 296 -19.32 -13.48 -14.80
CA LYS A 296 -18.43 -14.46 -15.43
C LYS A 296 -16.98 -14.02 -15.33
N PRO A 297 -16.02 -14.95 -15.31
CA PRO A 297 -14.62 -14.59 -15.39
C PRO A 297 -14.33 -13.77 -16.66
N ALA A 298 -13.49 -12.75 -16.52
CA ALA A 298 -13.04 -11.91 -17.64
C ALA A 298 -11.51 -11.92 -17.69
N LEU A 299 -10.93 -12.09 -18.88
CA LEU A 299 -9.49 -12.16 -19.10
C LEU A 299 -8.98 -10.90 -19.80
N TYR A 300 -7.94 -10.30 -19.25
CA TYR A 300 -7.29 -9.12 -19.79
C TYR A 300 -5.82 -9.37 -20.08
N ARG A 301 -5.32 -8.84 -21.21
CA ARG A 301 -3.90 -8.88 -21.55
C ARG A 301 -3.26 -7.55 -21.18
N LEU A 302 -2.68 -7.46 -19.98
CA LEU A 302 -2.19 -6.22 -19.37
C LEU A 302 -1.05 -5.56 -20.16
N SER A 303 -0.27 -6.32 -20.93
CA SER A 303 0.81 -5.78 -21.77
C SER A 303 0.30 -4.88 -22.90
N THR A 304 -0.93 -5.09 -23.37
CA THR A 304 -1.55 -4.33 -24.47
C THR A 304 -2.81 -3.58 -24.06
N ASP A 305 -3.44 -3.98 -22.96
CA ASP A 305 -4.67 -3.37 -22.42
C ASP A 305 -4.51 -3.06 -20.91
N ARG A 306 -3.73 -2.02 -20.61
CA ARG A 306 -3.51 -1.55 -19.23
C ARG A 306 -4.78 -1.02 -18.56
N ALA A 307 -5.79 -0.69 -19.34
CA ALA A 307 -7.07 -0.16 -18.86
C ALA A 307 -8.12 -1.25 -18.61
N GLU A 308 -7.80 -2.51 -18.88
CA GLU A 308 -8.69 -3.66 -18.65
C GLU A 308 -10.08 -3.45 -19.30
N THR A 309 -10.08 -3.05 -20.57
CA THR A 309 -11.29 -2.68 -21.33
C THR A 309 -11.82 -3.78 -22.22
N THR A 310 -10.95 -4.71 -22.66
CA THR A 310 -11.28 -5.73 -23.66
C THR A 310 -11.14 -7.12 -23.04
N ASP A 311 -12.29 -7.75 -22.78
CA ASP A 311 -12.30 -9.16 -22.35
C ASP A 311 -11.96 -10.07 -23.53
N VAL A 312 -10.87 -10.81 -23.39
CA VAL A 312 -10.36 -11.77 -24.39
C VAL A 312 -10.47 -13.23 -23.96
N ALA A 313 -11.30 -13.53 -22.95
CA ALA A 313 -11.46 -14.88 -22.42
C ALA A 313 -11.86 -15.93 -23.47
N ALA A 314 -12.73 -15.55 -24.41
CA ALA A 314 -13.18 -16.44 -25.47
C ALA A 314 -12.08 -16.77 -26.51
N GLN A 315 -11.10 -15.86 -26.68
CA GLN A 315 -9.98 -16.03 -27.61
C GLN A 315 -8.82 -16.84 -27.01
N HIS A 316 -8.74 -16.91 -25.66
CA HIS A 316 -7.64 -17.55 -24.92
C HIS A 316 -8.13 -18.52 -23.83
N PRO A 317 -8.94 -19.55 -24.18
CA PRO A 317 -9.49 -20.50 -23.20
C PRO A 317 -8.40 -21.27 -22.44
N GLU A 318 -7.24 -21.51 -23.03
CA GLU A 318 -6.10 -22.17 -22.39
C GLU A 318 -5.47 -21.30 -21.30
N VAL A 319 -5.43 -19.97 -21.48
CA VAL A 319 -4.97 -19.03 -20.47
C VAL A 319 -5.96 -18.97 -19.32
N VAL A 320 -7.26 -18.89 -19.64
CA VAL A 320 -8.33 -18.93 -18.62
C VAL A 320 -8.20 -20.18 -17.76
N ALA A 321 -8.08 -21.37 -18.38
CA ALA A 321 -7.97 -22.64 -17.66
C ALA A 321 -6.73 -22.66 -16.74
N ARG A 322 -5.57 -22.19 -17.23
CA ARG A 322 -4.34 -22.09 -16.44
C ARG A 322 -4.51 -21.16 -15.24
N LEU A 323 -5.07 -19.97 -15.41
CA LEU A 323 -5.27 -19.00 -14.33
C LEU A 323 -6.37 -19.44 -13.36
N GLN A 324 -7.39 -20.16 -13.82
CA GLN A 324 -8.36 -20.80 -12.93
C GLN A 324 -7.69 -21.87 -12.06
N ALA A 325 -6.81 -22.69 -12.62
CA ALA A 325 -6.05 -23.67 -11.84
C ALA A 325 -5.15 -22.99 -10.79
N PHE A 326 -4.54 -21.84 -11.14
CA PHE A 326 -3.79 -21.05 -10.17
C PHE A 326 -4.71 -20.44 -9.09
N ALA A 327 -5.89 -19.94 -9.44
CA ALA A 327 -6.88 -19.47 -8.48
C ALA A 327 -7.30 -20.57 -7.48
N GLU A 328 -7.40 -21.83 -7.94
CA GLU A 328 -7.68 -22.96 -7.04
C GLU A 328 -6.53 -23.23 -6.05
N LYS A 329 -5.27 -23.07 -6.46
CA LYS A 329 -4.11 -23.11 -5.54
C LYS A 329 -4.22 -22.00 -4.49
N CYS A 330 -4.53 -20.77 -4.93
CA CYS A 330 -4.75 -19.63 -4.04
C CYS A 330 -5.86 -19.90 -3.02
N ARG A 331 -6.99 -20.43 -3.47
CA ARG A 331 -8.11 -20.79 -2.59
C ARG A 331 -7.75 -21.87 -1.59
N ALA A 332 -6.99 -22.89 -2.03
CA ALA A 332 -6.56 -23.98 -1.15
C ALA A 332 -5.66 -23.48 -0.02
N GLU A 333 -4.82 -22.50 -0.30
CA GLU A 333 -3.86 -21.96 0.67
C GLU A 333 -4.44 -20.85 1.54
N LEU A 334 -5.07 -19.83 0.96
CA LEU A 334 -5.48 -18.61 1.67
C LEU A 334 -7.00 -18.46 1.79
N GLY A 335 -7.75 -19.37 1.19
CA GLY A 335 -9.20 -19.36 1.24
C GLY A 335 -9.84 -18.36 0.27
N ASP A 336 -11.17 -18.40 0.23
CA ASP A 336 -12.00 -17.49 -0.56
C ASP A 336 -13.42 -17.47 0.01
N SER A 337 -13.84 -16.35 0.54
CA SER A 337 -15.17 -16.22 1.17
C SER A 337 -16.32 -16.29 0.16
N LEU A 338 -16.09 -15.92 -1.11
CA LEU A 338 -17.10 -16.04 -2.17
C LEU A 338 -17.48 -17.50 -2.44
N THR A 339 -16.53 -18.40 -2.30
CA THR A 339 -16.72 -19.85 -2.47
C THR A 339 -16.89 -20.59 -1.14
N LYS A 340 -16.89 -19.88 -0.01
CA LYS A 340 -16.95 -20.43 1.37
C LYS A 340 -15.78 -21.38 1.67
N ARG A 341 -14.67 -21.23 0.98
CA ARG A 341 -13.50 -22.08 1.13
C ARG A 341 -12.57 -21.53 2.20
N GLN A 342 -12.14 -22.40 3.11
CA GLN A 342 -11.12 -22.08 4.12
C GLN A 342 -9.74 -22.46 3.56
N GLY A 343 -8.75 -21.60 3.77
CA GLY A 343 -7.37 -21.86 3.36
C GLY A 343 -6.60 -22.61 4.44
N SER A 344 -5.76 -23.55 4.04
CA SER A 344 -4.90 -24.31 4.96
C SER A 344 -3.70 -23.51 5.50
N GLY A 345 -3.30 -22.43 4.80
CA GLY A 345 -2.18 -21.54 5.16
C GLY A 345 -2.60 -20.26 5.88
N VAL A 346 -3.88 -20.08 6.16
CA VAL A 346 -4.39 -18.89 6.87
C VAL A 346 -3.84 -18.87 8.30
N ARG A 347 -3.34 -17.70 8.72
CA ARG A 347 -2.83 -17.50 10.08
C ARG A 347 -3.90 -16.91 10.98
N GLU A 348 -3.85 -17.29 12.26
CA GLU A 348 -4.67 -16.63 13.26
C GLU A 348 -4.25 -15.16 13.40
N PRO A 349 -5.22 -14.24 13.47
CA PRO A 349 -4.92 -12.83 13.71
C PRO A 349 -4.35 -12.63 15.13
N GLY A 350 -3.53 -11.62 15.31
CA GLY A 350 -3.14 -11.17 16.64
C GLY A 350 -4.38 -10.80 17.47
N ARG A 351 -4.42 -11.25 18.72
CA ARG A 351 -5.52 -10.99 19.66
C ARG A 351 -4.96 -10.48 20.98
N ILE A 352 -5.75 -9.68 21.67
CA ILE A 352 -5.46 -9.32 23.05
C ILE A 352 -6.14 -10.37 23.94
N GLU A 353 -5.39 -10.94 24.87
CA GLU A 353 -5.95 -11.84 25.87
C GLU A 353 -7.02 -11.13 26.68
N GLY A 354 -8.18 -11.77 26.83
CA GLY A 354 -9.32 -11.21 27.56
C GLY A 354 -10.16 -10.16 26.82
N ALA A 355 -9.80 -9.79 25.59
CA ALA A 355 -10.66 -8.91 24.82
C ALA A 355 -11.96 -9.62 24.41
N PRO A 356 -13.14 -8.99 24.56
CA PRO A 356 -14.40 -9.59 24.18
C PRO A 356 -14.38 -9.88 22.67
N THR A 357 -14.53 -11.15 22.30
CA THR A 357 -14.76 -11.50 20.90
C THR A 357 -16.07 -10.90 20.46
N LYS A 358 -16.05 -9.91 19.54
CA LYS A 358 -17.28 -9.44 18.90
C LYS A 358 -17.95 -10.66 18.28
N LYS A 359 -19.08 -11.10 18.86
CA LYS A 359 -19.95 -12.09 18.20
C LYS A 359 -20.24 -11.56 16.81
N LYS A 360 -19.98 -12.39 15.78
CA LYS A 360 -20.37 -12.05 14.39
C LYS A 360 -21.81 -11.56 14.45
N ALA A 361 -22.03 -10.29 14.06
CA ALA A 361 -23.38 -9.81 13.83
C ALA A 361 -23.99 -10.78 12.80
N LYS A 362 -25.04 -11.47 13.19
CA LYS A 362 -25.84 -12.25 12.25
C LYS A 362 -26.38 -11.22 11.24
N SER A 363 -25.90 -11.32 10.01
CA SER A 363 -26.54 -10.62 8.89
C SER A 363 -27.95 -11.20 8.77
N GLY A 364 -28.92 -10.41 9.20
CA GLY A 364 -30.32 -10.62 8.86
C GLY A 364 -30.56 -10.02 7.47
#